data_1388b0dc2b92472071ab2776b5c30196
#
_entry.id   1388b0dc2b92472071ab2776b5c30196
#
_cell.length_a   1.000
_cell.length_b   1.000
_cell.length_c   1.000
_cell.angle_alpha   90.00
_cell.angle_beta   90.00
_cell.angle_gamma   90.00
#
_symmetry.space_group_name_H-M   'P 1'
#
loop_
_entity.id
_entity.type
_entity.pdbx_description
1 polymer ?
#
loop_
_entity_poly.entity_id
_entity_poly.type
_entity_poly.pdbx_seq_one_letter_code
_entity_poly.pdbx_strand_id
1 'polypeptide(L)'
;MKVICFGDSNTYGYDPRGYFGGRYDADCRWVDILASETGWTISNMGQNGREIPSVAPTLPADTDLLIVMLGTNDLLQGCSPEQAAERLGRFLAAVPLDRSKVLLIAPPPMTLGAWVPSPQFIDDSRTFARLCRALAGQLGIRFANAGNWDISLAYDGVHFTEQGHKAFAAGLLEELK
;
A
#
# COMPACT_ATOMS: atom_id res chain seq x y z
N MET A 1 -8.70 9.83 -15.75
CA MET A 1 -8.71 8.40 -15.42
C MET A 1 -9.53 8.16 -14.16
N LYS A 2 -10.18 7.00 -14.06
CA LYS A 2 -10.84 6.52 -12.85
C LYS A 2 -9.92 5.50 -12.16
N VAL A 3 -9.41 5.87 -10.98
CA VAL A 3 -8.39 5.10 -10.25
C VAL A 3 -8.96 4.64 -8.92
N ILE A 4 -8.64 3.42 -8.53
CA ILE A 4 -8.95 2.88 -7.21
C ILE A 4 -7.64 2.63 -6.46
N CYS A 5 -7.50 3.21 -5.27
CA CYS A 5 -6.41 2.94 -4.35
C CYS A 5 -6.92 1.99 -3.25
N PHE A 6 -6.51 0.73 -3.31
CA PHE A 6 -6.93 -0.33 -2.40
C PHE A 6 -5.78 -0.71 -1.47
N GLY A 7 -5.99 -0.53 -0.16
CA GLY A 7 -4.93 -0.75 0.80
C GLY A 7 -5.39 -0.70 2.26
N ASP A 8 -4.43 -0.58 3.14
CA ASP A 8 -4.60 -0.54 4.59
C ASP A 8 -4.71 0.90 5.15
N SER A 9 -4.27 1.10 6.38
CA SER A 9 -4.26 2.38 7.08
C SER A 9 -3.39 3.45 6.40
N ASN A 10 -2.27 3.07 5.77
CA ASN A 10 -1.43 4.01 5.03
C ASN A 10 -2.11 4.51 3.74
N THR A 11 -2.98 3.70 3.14
CA THR A 11 -3.84 4.15 2.03
C THR A 11 -5.01 4.98 2.53
N TYR A 12 -5.63 4.59 3.65
CA TYR A 12 -6.68 5.37 4.30
C TYR A 12 -6.20 6.79 4.65
N GLY A 13 -4.93 6.92 5.07
CA GLY A 13 -4.33 8.17 5.55
C GLY A 13 -4.46 8.33 7.06
N TYR A 14 -4.29 7.22 7.80
CA TYR A 14 -4.36 7.18 9.27
C TYR A 14 -3.31 8.08 9.90
N ASP A 15 -3.73 8.93 10.87
CA ASP A 15 -2.86 9.75 11.69
C ASP A 15 -2.62 9.07 13.05
N PRO A 16 -1.43 8.51 13.31
CA PRO A 16 -1.13 7.81 14.55
C PRO A 16 -0.98 8.73 15.78
N ARG A 17 -0.97 10.05 15.59
CA ARG A 17 -0.89 11.04 16.69
C ARG A 17 -2.22 11.20 17.42
N GLY A 18 -3.32 10.82 16.79
CA GLY A 18 -4.66 10.95 17.36
C GLY A 18 -5.01 9.83 18.34
N TYR A 19 -5.49 10.19 19.54
CA TYR A 19 -5.86 9.22 20.59
C TYR A 19 -7.04 8.30 20.19
N PHE A 20 -7.87 8.70 19.22
CA PHE A 20 -9.09 8.01 18.78
C PHE A 20 -9.05 7.56 17.31
N GLY A 21 -7.87 7.44 16.74
CA GLY A 21 -7.73 7.04 15.34
C GLY A 21 -8.13 8.16 14.38
N GLY A 22 -7.26 9.15 14.25
CA GLY A 22 -7.43 10.25 13.33
C GLY A 22 -7.16 9.87 11.89
N ARG A 23 -7.44 10.80 10.99
CA ARG A 23 -7.05 10.77 9.60
C ARG A 23 -6.38 12.10 9.29
N TYR A 24 -5.25 12.07 8.60
CA TYR A 24 -4.61 13.29 8.13
C TYR A 24 -5.55 14.12 7.26
N ASP A 25 -5.33 15.42 7.19
CA ASP A 25 -6.04 16.29 6.27
C ASP A 25 -5.75 15.93 4.81
N ALA A 26 -6.64 16.31 3.90
CA ALA A 26 -6.58 15.89 2.50
C ALA A 26 -5.29 16.32 1.79
N ASP A 27 -4.75 17.49 2.13
CA ASP A 27 -3.49 18.02 1.58
C ASP A 27 -2.24 17.26 2.04
N CYS A 28 -2.38 16.38 3.04
CA CYS A 28 -1.30 15.53 3.57
C CYS A 28 -1.38 14.09 3.06
N ARG A 29 -2.55 13.59 2.68
CA ARG A 29 -2.74 12.18 2.32
C ARG A 29 -2.29 11.92 0.87
N TRP A 30 -1.47 10.91 0.66
CA TRP A 30 -0.91 10.59 -0.66
C TRP A 30 -1.98 10.35 -1.75
N VAL A 31 -3.15 9.77 -1.40
CA VAL A 31 -4.24 9.52 -2.35
C VAL A 31 -4.86 10.83 -2.84
N ASP A 32 -5.06 11.79 -1.93
CA ASP A 32 -5.67 13.08 -2.26
C ASP A 32 -4.65 13.98 -2.98
N ILE A 33 -3.36 13.92 -2.60
CA ILE A 33 -2.27 14.58 -3.32
C ILE A 33 -2.20 14.06 -4.76
N LEU A 34 -2.23 12.73 -4.95
CA LEU A 34 -2.24 12.12 -6.28
C LEU A 34 -3.42 12.60 -7.12
N ALA A 35 -4.63 12.68 -6.51
CA ALA A 35 -5.82 13.19 -7.21
C ALA A 35 -5.66 14.65 -7.63
N SER A 36 -5.11 15.49 -6.75
CA SER A 36 -4.87 16.91 -7.03
C SER A 36 -3.85 17.13 -8.15
N GLU A 37 -2.73 16.39 -8.10
CA GLU A 37 -1.62 16.55 -9.07
C GLU A 37 -1.97 16.00 -10.46
N THR A 38 -2.80 14.97 -10.53
CA THR A 38 -3.12 14.31 -11.81
C THR A 38 -4.45 14.76 -12.42
N GLY A 39 -5.34 15.34 -11.62
CA GLY A 39 -6.73 15.61 -12.02
C GLY A 39 -7.56 14.34 -12.21
N TRP A 40 -7.11 13.17 -11.72
CA TRP A 40 -7.84 11.92 -11.84
C TRP A 40 -8.97 11.81 -10.80
N THR A 41 -10.01 11.08 -11.17
CA THR A 41 -11.05 10.68 -10.21
C THR A 41 -10.55 9.47 -9.43
N ILE A 42 -10.16 9.66 -8.17
CA ILE A 42 -9.58 8.60 -7.36
C ILE A 42 -10.51 8.21 -6.21
N SER A 43 -10.80 6.91 -6.11
CA SER A 43 -11.53 6.33 -4.98
C SER A 43 -10.53 5.75 -3.98
N ASN A 44 -10.51 6.32 -2.76
CA ASN A 44 -9.71 5.80 -1.66
C ASN A 44 -10.47 4.64 -0.98
N MET A 45 -10.02 3.41 -1.21
CA MET A 45 -10.51 2.19 -0.55
C MET A 45 -9.53 1.68 0.52
N GLY A 46 -8.79 2.57 1.17
CA GLY A 46 -7.97 2.25 2.35
C GLY A 46 -8.84 1.95 3.56
N GLN A 47 -8.40 1.00 4.40
CA GLN A 47 -9.09 0.64 5.64
C GLN A 47 -8.07 0.30 6.73
N ASN A 48 -8.24 0.89 7.91
CA ASN A 48 -7.36 0.62 9.05
C ASN A 48 -7.35 -0.87 9.41
N GLY A 49 -6.15 -1.41 9.65
CA GLY A 49 -5.95 -2.80 10.04
C GLY A 49 -6.24 -3.84 8.93
N ARG A 50 -6.45 -3.42 7.68
CA ARG A 50 -6.75 -4.38 6.62
C ARG A 50 -5.58 -5.31 6.36
N GLU A 51 -5.81 -6.60 6.55
CA GLU A 51 -5.02 -7.69 6.00
C GLU A 51 -5.41 -7.95 4.54
N ILE A 52 -4.65 -8.78 3.85
CA ILE A 52 -4.95 -9.20 2.47
C ILE A 52 -6.27 -9.98 2.44
N PRO A 53 -7.31 -9.49 1.76
CA PRO A 53 -8.60 -10.16 1.73
C PRO A 53 -8.55 -11.49 0.96
N SER A 54 -9.40 -12.42 1.36
CA SER A 54 -9.58 -13.70 0.64
C SER A 54 -10.39 -13.55 -0.66
N VAL A 55 -11.09 -12.43 -0.82
CA VAL A 55 -11.96 -12.14 -1.99
C VAL A 55 -11.57 -10.79 -2.58
N ALA A 56 -11.48 -10.72 -3.90
CA ALA A 56 -11.24 -9.47 -4.60
C ALA A 56 -12.42 -8.50 -4.42
N PRO A 57 -12.16 -7.18 -4.36
CA PRO A 57 -13.23 -6.19 -4.25
C PRO A 57 -14.07 -6.14 -5.53
N THR A 58 -15.32 -5.77 -5.38
CA THR A 58 -16.14 -5.37 -6.52
C THR A 58 -15.62 -4.03 -7.03
N LEU A 59 -15.27 -3.97 -8.30
CA LEU A 59 -14.75 -2.78 -8.94
C LEU A 59 -15.76 -2.24 -9.97
N PRO A 60 -15.90 -0.91 -10.11
CA PRO A 60 -16.64 -0.31 -11.22
C PRO A 60 -16.10 -0.78 -12.58
N ALA A 61 -16.99 -1.06 -13.53
CA ALA A 61 -16.61 -1.58 -14.86
C ALA A 61 -15.71 -0.60 -15.66
N ASP A 62 -15.78 0.68 -15.33
CA ASP A 62 -15.01 1.76 -15.96
C ASP A 62 -13.74 2.14 -15.18
N THR A 63 -13.23 1.22 -14.35
CA THR A 63 -11.94 1.40 -13.67
C THR A 63 -10.79 1.34 -14.67
N ASP A 64 -9.98 2.41 -14.70
CA ASP A 64 -8.80 2.52 -15.55
C ASP A 64 -7.54 1.96 -14.90
N LEU A 65 -7.40 2.11 -13.56
CA LEU A 65 -6.24 1.64 -12.80
C LEU A 65 -6.66 1.24 -11.39
N LEU A 66 -6.18 0.09 -10.94
CA LEU A 66 -6.20 -0.36 -9.55
C LEU A 66 -4.79 -0.33 -8.99
N ILE A 67 -4.59 0.47 -7.94
CA ILE A 67 -3.34 0.53 -7.16
C ILE A 67 -3.56 -0.25 -5.88
N VAL A 68 -2.74 -1.28 -5.63
CA VAL A 68 -2.83 -2.14 -4.45
C VAL A 68 -1.57 -2.00 -3.60
N MET A 69 -1.75 -1.70 -2.30
CA MET A 69 -0.68 -1.73 -1.31
C MET A 69 -1.22 -2.41 -0.04
N LEU A 70 -0.79 -3.63 0.20
CA LEU A 70 -1.23 -4.51 1.31
C LEU A 70 -0.08 -5.38 1.81
N GLY A 71 -0.28 -6.03 2.96
CA GLY A 71 0.61 -7.04 3.53
C GLY A 71 1.27 -6.63 4.83
N THR A 72 1.34 -5.34 5.14
CA THR A 72 1.91 -4.85 6.40
C THR A 72 1.19 -5.46 7.62
N ASN A 73 -0.16 -5.45 7.59
CA ASN A 73 -0.94 -6.01 8.71
C ASN A 73 -0.82 -7.54 8.79
N ASP A 74 -0.72 -8.25 7.67
CA ASP A 74 -0.48 -9.71 7.66
C ASP A 74 0.82 -10.04 8.40
N LEU A 75 1.92 -9.31 8.11
CA LEU A 75 3.20 -9.50 8.80
C LEU A 75 3.09 -9.16 10.29
N LEU A 76 2.43 -8.06 10.66
CA LEU A 76 2.21 -7.67 12.05
C LEU A 76 1.35 -8.69 12.82
N GLN A 77 0.44 -9.39 12.14
CA GLN A 77 -0.37 -10.48 12.71
C GLN A 77 0.34 -11.85 12.71
N GLY A 78 1.62 -11.90 12.35
CA GLY A 78 2.46 -13.09 12.44
C GLY A 78 2.46 -13.99 11.20
N CYS A 79 1.95 -13.54 10.05
CA CYS A 79 2.19 -14.24 8.80
C CYS A 79 3.67 -14.15 8.42
N SER A 80 4.24 -15.25 7.91
CA SER A 80 5.54 -15.15 7.25
C SER A 80 5.42 -14.35 5.94
N PRO A 81 6.53 -13.78 5.44
CA PRO A 81 6.53 -13.09 4.15
C PRO A 81 5.99 -13.96 3.01
N GLU A 82 6.29 -15.27 3.00
CA GLU A 82 5.84 -16.23 2.01
C GLU A 82 4.32 -16.45 2.07
N GLN A 83 3.79 -16.60 3.30
CA GLN A 83 2.34 -16.73 3.51
C GLN A 83 1.58 -15.48 3.06
N ALA A 84 2.11 -14.30 3.40
CA ALA A 84 1.53 -13.03 2.97
C ALA A 84 1.59 -12.89 1.43
N ALA A 85 2.71 -13.25 0.80
CA ALA A 85 2.86 -13.21 -0.66
C ALA A 85 1.91 -14.20 -1.37
N GLU A 86 1.71 -15.40 -0.80
CA GLU A 86 0.75 -16.38 -1.33
C GLU A 86 -0.69 -15.86 -1.26
N ARG A 87 -1.10 -15.26 -0.12
CA ARG A 87 -2.41 -14.60 0.03
C ARG A 87 -2.58 -13.49 -1.01
N LEU A 88 -1.56 -12.63 -1.16
CA LEU A 88 -1.57 -11.53 -2.11
C LEU A 88 -1.69 -12.04 -3.55
N GLY A 89 -1.00 -13.12 -3.88
CA GLY A 89 -1.09 -13.76 -5.20
C GLY A 89 -2.50 -14.24 -5.52
N ARG A 90 -3.16 -14.92 -4.57
CA ARG A 90 -4.55 -15.36 -4.75
C ARG A 90 -5.51 -14.17 -4.91
N PHE A 91 -5.34 -13.14 -4.07
CA PHE A 91 -6.12 -11.91 -4.16
C PHE A 91 -5.98 -11.23 -5.53
N LEU A 92 -4.74 -10.99 -5.98
CA LEU A 92 -4.47 -10.32 -7.25
C LEU A 92 -4.91 -11.14 -8.46
N ALA A 93 -4.80 -12.48 -8.39
CA ALA A 93 -5.28 -13.36 -9.45
C ALA A 93 -6.79 -13.29 -9.65
N ALA A 94 -7.55 -13.02 -8.58
CA ALA A 94 -9.00 -12.90 -8.60
C ALA A 94 -9.51 -11.50 -8.98
N VAL A 95 -8.64 -10.49 -9.12
CA VAL A 95 -9.03 -9.12 -9.52
C VAL A 95 -9.61 -9.13 -10.94
N PRO A 96 -10.85 -8.63 -11.15
CA PRO A 96 -11.54 -8.68 -12.45
C PRO A 96 -11.16 -7.49 -13.36
N LEU A 97 -9.86 -7.27 -13.53
CA LEU A 97 -9.30 -6.24 -14.42
C LEU A 97 -8.19 -6.83 -15.29
N ASP A 98 -7.97 -6.21 -16.46
CA ASP A 98 -6.79 -6.49 -17.26
C ASP A 98 -5.51 -6.26 -16.46
N ARG A 99 -4.51 -7.13 -16.62
CA ARG A 99 -3.26 -7.08 -15.88
C ARG A 99 -2.52 -5.75 -16.04
N SER A 100 -2.59 -5.13 -17.20
CA SER A 100 -2.01 -3.80 -17.48
C SER A 100 -2.62 -2.66 -16.65
N LYS A 101 -3.83 -2.87 -16.12
CA LYS A 101 -4.55 -1.92 -15.27
C LYS A 101 -4.33 -2.14 -13.76
N VAL A 102 -3.43 -3.03 -13.38
CA VAL A 102 -3.12 -3.32 -11.97
C VAL A 102 -1.70 -2.91 -11.67
N LEU A 103 -1.53 -2.06 -10.65
CA LEU A 103 -0.24 -1.68 -10.08
C LEU A 103 -0.15 -2.21 -8.65
N LEU A 104 0.78 -3.13 -8.43
CA LEU A 104 1.14 -3.58 -7.08
C LEU A 104 2.26 -2.69 -6.55
N ILE A 105 2.05 -2.11 -5.36
CA ILE A 105 3.09 -1.39 -4.63
C ILE A 105 3.49 -2.23 -3.43
N ALA A 106 4.77 -2.62 -3.35
CA ALA A 106 5.31 -3.17 -2.11
C ALA A 106 5.38 -2.06 -1.05
N PRO A 107 4.82 -2.26 0.17
CA PRO A 107 4.94 -1.30 1.26
C PRO A 107 6.41 -0.97 1.57
N PRO A 108 6.72 0.23 2.08
CA PRO A 108 8.06 0.52 2.58
C PRO A 108 8.42 -0.41 3.75
N PRO A 109 9.72 -0.72 3.95
CA PRO A 109 10.14 -1.50 5.10
C PRO A 109 9.70 -0.83 6.41
N MET A 110 9.21 -1.64 7.35
CA MET A 110 8.94 -1.19 8.71
C MET A 110 10.23 -0.70 9.40
N THR A 111 10.09 0.10 10.43
CA THR A 111 11.20 0.52 11.32
C THR A 111 10.88 0.15 12.75
N LEU A 112 11.89 0.08 13.63
CA LEU A 112 11.63 -0.13 15.05
C LEU A 112 10.73 0.97 15.59
N GLY A 113 9.73 0.58 16.36
CA GLY A 113 8.72 1.49 16.90
C GLY A 113 7.74 0.77 17.83
N ALA A 114 6.73 1.48 18.26
CA ALA A 114 5.78 0.94 19.25
C ALA A 114 5.04 -0.33 18.77
N TRP A 115 4.85 -0.49 17.46
CA TRP A 115 4.21 -1.68 16.87
C TRP A 115 5.20 -2.65 16.23
N VAL A 116 6.46 -2.27 16.15
CA VAL A 116 7.54 -3.05 15.55
C VAL A 116 8.62 -3.30 16.63
N PRO A 117 8.41 -4.28 17.52
CA PRO A 117 9.25 -4.46 18.68
C PRO A 117 10.59 -5.16 18.38
N SER A 118 10.77 -5.73 17.20
CA SER A 118 12.00 -6.45 16.86
C SER A 118 12.46 -6.23 15.42
N PRO A 119 13.78 -6.37 15.15
CA PRO A 119 14.34 -6.29 13.80
C PRO A 119 13.76 -7.32 12.82
N GLN A 120 13.21 -8.44 13.31
CA GLN A 120 12.63 -9.48 12.47
C GLN A 120 11.53 -8.93 11.57
N PHE A 121 10.64 -8.05 12.08
CA PHE A 121 9.58 -7.41 11.28
C PHE A 121 10.15 -6.58 10.13
N ILE A 122 11.30 -5.94 10.36
CA ILE A 122 11.99 -5.15 9.33
C ILE A 122 12.49 -6.07 8.22
N ASP A 123 13.14 -7.19 8.58
CA ASP A 123 13.66 -8.16 7.62
C ASP A 123 12.53 -8.88 6.88
N ASP A 124 11.43 -9.19 7.57
CA ASP A 124 10.24 -9.77 6.96
C ASP A 124 9.60 -8.80 5.95
N SER A 125 9.50 -7.51 6.27
CA SER A 125 8.95 -6.53 5.35
C SER A 125 9.81 -6.35 4.09
N ARG A 126 11.14 -6.39 4.23
CA ARG A 126 12.09 -6.37 3.09
C ARG A 126 11.97 -7.64 2.24
N THR A 127 11.83 -8.80 2.89
CA THR A 127 11.62 -10.07 2.21
C THR A 127 10.31 -10.07 1.45
N PHE A 128 9.23 -9.59 2.08
CA PHE A 128 7.93 -9.46 1.45
C PHE A 128 7.97 -8.55 0.21
N ALA A 129 8.69 -7.42 0.26
CA ALA A 129 8.85 -6.54 -0.90
C ALA A 129 9.52 -7.24 -2.09
N ARG A 130 10.52 -8.12 -1.84
CA ARG A 130 11.14 -8.94 -2.89
C ARG A 130 10.16 -9.95 -3.48
N LEU A 131 9.35 -10.59 -2.63
CA LEU A 131 8.31 -11.53 -3.06
C LEU A 131 7.21 -10.83 -3.86
N CYS A 132 6.80 -9.61 -3.49
CA CYS A 132 5.87 -8.79 -4.27
C CYS A 132 6.39 -8.52 -5.69
N ARG A 133 7.68 -8.20 -5.85
CA ARG A 133 8.30 -8.01 -7.17
C ARG A 133 8.22 -9.28 -8.02
N ALA A 134 8.61 -10.43 -7.44
CA ALA A 134 8.55 -11.72 -8.14
C ALA A 134 7.12 -12.07 -8.54
N LEU A 135 6.16 -11.86 -7.64
CA LEU A 135 4.74 -12.10 -7.86
C LEU A 135 4.18 -11.22 -8.99
N ALA A 136 4.52 -9.93 -9.01
CA ALA A 136 4.08 -9.02 -10.07
C ALA A 136 4.59 -9.48 -11.46
N GLY A 137 5.84 -9.93 -11.54
CA GLY A 137 6.40 -10.51 -12.76
C GLY A 137 5.66 -11.79 -13.21
N GLN A 138 5.32 -12.67 -12.26
CA GLN A 138 4.57 -13.90 -12.55
C GLN A 138 3.14 -13.60 -13.05
N LEU A 139 2.49 -12.59 -12.49
CA LEU A 139 1.13 -12.20 -12.86
C LEU A 139 1.07 -11.27 -14.08
N GLY A 140 2.19 -10.75 -14.55
CA GLY A 140 2.24 -9.77 -15.65
C GLY A 140 1.59 -8.44 -15.30
N ILE A 141 1.64 -8.00 -14.02
CA ILE A 141 1.12 -6.72 -13.55
C ILE A 141 2.25 -5.70 -13.33
N ARG A 142 1.90 -4.41 -13.27
CA ARG A 142 2.86 -3.35 -12.95
C ARG A 142 3.30 -3.45 -11.49
N PHE A 143 4.53 -3.02 -11.22
CA PHE A 143 5.13 -3.08 -9.89
C PHE A 143 5.90 -1.81 -9.55
N ALA A 144 5.74 -1.34 -8.31
CA ALA A 144 6.57 -0.32 -7.70
C ALA A 144 7.01 -0.75 -6.29
N ASN A 145 8.17 -0.25 -5.84
CA ASN A 145 8.67 -0.54 -4.49
C ASN A 145 8.76 0.77 -3.69
N ALA A 146 7.83 0.97 -2.77
CA ALA A 146 7.79 2.17 -1.92
C ALA A 146 9.02 2.27 -0.99
N GLY A 147 9.74 1.17 -0.77
CA GLY A 147 11.02 1.21 -0.05
C GLY A 147 12.11 2.05 -0.71
N ASN A 148 11.93 2.47 -1.96
CA ASN A 148 12.86 3.32 -2.70
C ASN A 148 12.52 4.82 -2.62
N TRP A 149 11.46 5.22 -1.92
CA TRP A 149 10.91 6.59 -1.98
C TRP A 149 11.19 7.45 -0.74
N ASP A 150 12.12 7.07 0.11
CA ASP A 150 12.52 7.79 1.33
C ASP A 150 11.34 8.20 2.24
N ILE A 151 10.45 7.24 2.48
CA ILE A 151 9.22 7.45 3.23
C ILE A 151 9.52 7.46 4.73
N SER A 152 9.24 8.58 5.41
CA SER A 152 9.34 8.66 6.85
C SER A 152 8.13 8.00 7.53
N LEU A 153 8.41 7.12 8.51
CA LEU A 153 7.42 6.47 9.34
C LEU A 153 7.28 7.17 10.70
N ALA A 154 6.10 7.04 11.30
CA ALA A 154 5.80 7.58 12.61
C ALA A 154 6.46 6.75 13.73
N TYR A 155 6.27 7.18 14.97
CA TYR A 155 6.84 6.55 16.18
C TYR A 155 6.46 5.07 16.36
N ASP A 156 5.40 4.61 15.72
CA ASP A 156 4.97 3.22 15.77
C ASP A 156 5.76 2.29 14.83
N GLY A 157 6.52 2.85 13.89
CA GLY A 157 7.35 2.13 12.94
C GLY A 157 6.61 1.59 11.71
N VAL A 158 5.34 1.97 11.53
CA VAL A 158 4.43 1.43 10.50
C VAL A 158 3.75 2.52 9.68
N HIS A 159 3.13 3.49 10.36
CA HIS A 159 2.32 4.50 9.69
C HIS A 159 3.17 5.62 9.12
N PHE A 160 2.74 6.14 7.98
CA PHE A 160 3.40 7.28 7.34
C PHE A 160 3.22 8.54 8.20
N THR A 161 4.27 9.37 8.26
CA THR A 161 4.12 10.77 8.70
C THR A 161 3.49 11.60 7.59
N GLU A 162 3.13 12.86 7.85
CA GLU A 162 2.72 13.80 6.79
C GLU A 162 3.79 13.89 5.67
N GLN A 163 5.05 13.97 6.07
CA GLN A 163 6.17 13.97 5.12
C GLN A 163 6.29 12.64 4.37
N GLY A 164 6.04 11.51 5.06
CA GLY A 164 6.00 10.18 4.45
C GLY A 164 4.92 10.06 3.39
N HIS A 165 3.72 10.59 3.65
CA HIS A 165 2.65 10.65 2.64
C HIS A 165 3.04 11.48 1.41
N LYS A 166 3.67 12.64 1.61
CA LYS A 166 4.15 13.50 0.51
C LYS A 166 5.25 12.81 -0.30
N ALA A 167 6.19 12.14 0.37
CA ALA A 167 7.25 11.38 -0.30
C ALA A 167 6.67 10.20 -1.10
N PHE A 168 5.67 9.48 -0.54
CA PHE A 168 4.98 8.41 -1.23
C PHE A 168 4.27 8.92 -2.50
N ALA A 169 3.52 10.04 -2.40
CA ALA A 169 2.85 10.64 -3.55
C ALA A 169 3.84 11.04 -4.64
N ALA A 170 4.96 11.68 -4.27
CA ALA A 170 6.00 12.08 -5.22
C ALA A 170 6.63 10.87 -5.91
N GLY A 171 7.01 9.82 -5.16
CA GLY A 171 7.57 8.59 -5.74
C GLY A 171 6.59 7.89 -6.68
N LEU A 172 5.31 7.81 -6.29
CA LEU A 172 4.28 7.21 -7.12
C LEU A 172 4.02 8.01 -8.42
N LEU A 173 4.03 9.34 -8.35
CA LEU A 173 3.88 10.20 -9.54
C LEU A 173 5.01 9.97 -10.54
N GLU A 174 6.24 9.71 -10.10
CA GLU A 174 7.35 9.37 -11.00
C GLU A 174 7.14 7.99 -11.68
N GLU A 175 6.65 6.99 -10.95
CA GLU A 175 6.36 5.65 -11.49
C GLU A 175 5.19 5.63 -12.49
N LEU A 176 4.35 6.65 -12.47
CA LEU A 176 3.15 6.74 -13.32
C LEU A 176 3.38 7.52 -14.62
N LYS A 177 4.56 8.17 -14.76
CA LYS A 177 4.98 8.85 -16.01
C LYS A 177 5.35 7.86 -17.10
#